data_fe208839a9beb8e6dd29a5d607355bfe
#
_entry.id   fe208839a9beb8e6dd29a5d607355bfe
#
_cell.length_a   1.000
_cell.length_b   1.000
_cell.length_c   1.000
_cell.angle_alpha   90.00
_cell.angle_beta   90.00
_cell.angle_gamma   90.00
#
_symmetry.space_group_name_H-M   'P 1'
#
loop_
_entity.id
_entity.type
_entity.pdbx_description
1 polymer ?
#
loop_
_entity_poly.entity_id
_entity_poly.type
_entity_poly.pdbx_seq_one_letter_code
_entity_poly.pdbx_strand_id
1 'polypeptide(L)'
;MALARVVTFEGGTADGIRAAVAQLKSDIDKGPPEGVKSNGLTFLADPEGGRAMFIGLFANEDDLRESEAVLEEMSPPEGMGQRASVGVYEVGADVRA
;
A
#
# COMPACT_ATOMS: atom_id res chain seq x y z
N MET A 1 -4.04 -11.53 15.79
CA MET A 1 -4.88 -11.58 14.57
C MET A 1 -4.28 -10.72 13.49
N ALA A 2 -4.17 -11.24 12.29
CA ALA A 2 -3.60 -10.50 11.18
C ALA A 2 -4.53 -9.37 10.73
N LEU A 3 -3.94 -8.24 10.38
CA LEU A 3 -4.67 -7.05 9.93
C LEU A 3 -4.17 -6.63 8.55
N ALA A 4 -5.09 -6.04 7.77
CA ALA A 4 -4.76 -5.44 6.49
C ALA A 4 -5.06 -3.93 6.55
N ARG A 5 -4.09 -3.11 6.14
CA ARG A 5 -4.29 -1.69 5.94
C ARG A 5 -4.45 -1.44 4.46
N VAL A 6 -5.59 -0.92 4.07
CA VAL A 6 -5.95 -0.70 2.67
C VAL A 6 -6.01 0.79 2.40
N VAL A 7 -5.16 1.25 1.49
CA VAL A 7 -5.11 2.66 1.08
C VAL A 7 -5.48 2.76 -0.37
N THR A 8 -6.47 3.59 -0.71
CA THR A 8 -6.90 3.78 -2.09
C THR A 8 -6.53 5.17 -2.58
N PHE A 9 -6.20 5.26 -3.87
CA PHE A 9 -5.88 6.50 -4.57
C PHE A 9 -6.79 6.66 -5.78
N GLU A 10 -7.17 7.89 -6.07
CA GLU A 10 -7.99 8.26 -7.22
C GLU A 10 -7.44 9.53 -7.88
N GLY A 11 -7.81 9.74 -9.12
CA GLY A 11 -7.41 10.95 -9.85
C GLY A 11 -5.98 10.92 -10.35
N GLY A 12 -5.36 9.75 -10.41
CA GLY A 12 -4.03 9.59 -10.99
C GLY A 12 -4.06 9.57 -12.51
N THR A 13 -2.89 9.67 -13.12
CA THR A 13 -2.73 9.51 -14.56
C THR A 13 -2.24 8.09 -14.89
N ALA A 14 -2.57 7.59 -16.08
CA ALA A 14 -2.12 6.27 -16.51
C ALA A 14 -0.59 6.17 -16.46
N ASP A 15 0.11 7.17 -16.99
CA ASP A 15 1.58 7.19 -17.00
C ASP A 15 2.14 7.29 -15.58
N GLY A 16 1.54 8.12 -14.72
CA GLY A 16 1.99 8.27 -13.33
C GLY A 16 1.83 6.98 -12.53
N ILE A 17 0.72 6.29 -12.71
CA ILE A 17 0.47 5.01 -12.03
C ILE A 17 1.43 3.93 -12.54
N ARG A 18 1.68 3.85 -13.85
CA ARG A 18 2.65 2.90 -14.41
C ARG A 18 4.06 3.17 -13.91
N ALA A 19 4.44 4.45 -13.80
CA ALA A 19 5.74 4.83 -13.25
C ALA A 19 5.85 4.41 -11.78
N ALA A 20 4.78 4.57 -10.99
CA ALA A 20 4.75 4.14 -9.60
C ALA A 20 4.90 2.62 -9.47
N VAL A 21 4.25 1.85 -10.35
CA VAL A 21 4.41 0.38 -10.39
C VAL A 21 5.87 0.01 -10.66
N ALA A 22 6.49 0.65 -11.64
CA ALA A 22 7.89 0.38 -11.99
C ALA A 22 8.84 0.71 -10.83
N GLN A 23 8.61 1.83 -10.15
CA GLN A 23 9.40 2.23 -9.00
C GLN A 23 9.24 1.24 -7.84
N LEU A 24 8.02 0.80 -7.57
CA LEU A 24 7.76 -0.17 -6.52
C LEU A 24 8.43 -1.51 -6.81
N LYS A 25 8.38 -1.98 -8.05
CA LYS A 25 9.08 -3.21 -8.46
C LYS A 25 10.59 -3.11 -8.26
N SER A 26 11.16 -1.93 -8.54
CA SER A 26 12.57 -1.67 -8.31
C SER A 26 12.93 -1.70 -6.82
N ASP A 27 12.02 -1.22 -5.97
CA ASP A 27 12.25 -1.10 -4.53
C ASP A 27 11.89 -2.36 -3.73
N ILE A 28 11.18 -3.31 -4.34
CA ILE A 28 10.64 -4.46 -3.61
C ILE A 28 11.73 -5.31 -2.94
N ASP A 29 12.90 -5.41 -3.57
CA ASP A 29 14.02 -6.18 -3.04
C ASP A 29 14.69 -5.50 -1.84
N LYS A 30 14.41 -4.24 -1.62
CA LYS A 30 14.95 -3.46 -0.49
C LYS A 30 14.16 -3.71 0.80
N GLY A 31 13.02 -4.40 0.70
CA GLY A 31 12.13 -4.64 1.82
C GLY A 31 11.29 -3.41 2.19
N PRO A 32 10.49 -3.50 3.25
CA PRO A 32 9.69 -2.36 3.70
C PRO A 32 10.56 -1.22 4.22
N PRO A 33 10.05 0.01 4.23
CA PRO A 33 10.75 1.15 4.83
C PRO A 33 11.10 0.89 6.30
N GLU A 34 12.18 1.52 6.76
CA GLU A 34 12.58 1.41 8.16
C GLU A 34 11.44 1.86 9.08
N GLY A 35 11.16 1.08 10.11
CA GLY A 35 10.07 1.33 11.05
C GLY A 35 8.71 0.76 10.61
N VAL A 36 8.62 0.17 9.43
CA VAL A 36 7.41 -0.48 8.95
C VAL A 36 7.53 -1.99 9.15
N LYS A 37 6.66 -2.55 9.98
CA LYS A 37 6.67 -3.97 10.35
C LYS A 37 5.62 -4.75 9.57
N SER A 38 5.68 -4.68 8.25
CA SER A 38 4.73 -5.33 7.35
C SER A 38 5.17 -6.76 7.02
N ASN A 39 4.20 -7.68 7.00
CA ASN A 39 4.42 -9.06 6.56
C ASN A 39 4.26 -9.22 5.05
N GLY A 40 3.78 -8.22 4.38
CA GLY A 40 3.61 -8.25 2.93
C GLY A 40 2.92 -6.99 2.44
N LEU A 41 3.07 -6.75 1.15
CA LEU A 41 2.46 -5.61 0.47
C LEU A 41 1.97 -6.07 -0.89
N THR A 42 0.73 -5.73 -1.21
CA THR A 42 0.18 -5.91 -2.55
C THR A 42 -0.20 -4.55 -3.09
N PHE A 43 0.24 -4.25 -4.29
CA PHE A 43 -0.12 -3.02 -5.00
C PHE A 43 -0.99 -3.40 -6.20
N LEU A 44 -2.22 -2.89 -6.21
CA LEU A 44 -3.15 -3.08 -7.32
C LEU A 44 -3.27 -1.77 -8.08
N ALA A 45 -3.23 -1.84 -9.40
CA ALA A 45 -3.26 -0.65 -10.24
C ALA A 45 -4.28 -0.77 -11.34
N ASP A 46 -5.02 0.31 -11.56
CA ASP A 46 -5.92 0.50 -12.70
C ASP A 46 -5.50 1.81 -13.40
N PRO A 47 -4.44 1.76 -14.25
CA PRO A 47 -3.92 2.97 -14.87
C PRO A 47 -4.95 3.72 -15.70
N GLU A 48 -5.75 3.01 -16.48
CA GLU A 48 -6.75 3.64 -17.34
C GLU A 48 -7.87 4.30 -16.54
N GLY A 49 -8.23 3.73 -15.38
CA GLY A 49 -9.21 4.31 -14.48
C GLY A 49 -8.64 5.36 -13.53
N GLY A 50 -7.33 5.56 -13.52
CA GLY A 50 -6.68 6.53 -12.63
C GLY A 50 -6.72 6.13 -11.17
N ARG A 51 -6.80 4.83 -10.87
CA ARG A 51 -6.96 4.31 -9.50
C ARG A 51 -5.82 3.38 -9.13
N ALA A 52 -5.51 3.35 -7.83
CA ALA A 52 -4.55 2.42 -7.28
C ALA A 52 -4.91 2.06 -5.84
N MET A 53 -4.41 0.94 -5.38
CA MET A 53 -4.69 0.45 -4.03
C MET A 53 -3.43 -0.23 -3.47
N PHE A 54 -3.06 0.13 -2.23
CA PHE A 54 -2.03 -0.56 -1.47
C PHE A 54 -2.69 -1.38 -0.37
N ILE A 55 -2.29 -2.64 -0.25
CA ILE A 55 -2.74 -3.52 0.82
C ILE A 55 -1.51 -3.98 1.58
N GLY A 56 -1.33 -3.47 2.79
CA GLY A 56 -0.26 -3.89 3.68
C GLY A 56 -0.77 -4.88 4.70
N LEU A 57 -0.04 -5.96 4.93
CA LEU A 57 -0.41 -6.99 5.89
C LEU A 57 0.46 -6.89 7.14
N PHE A 58 -0.16 -7.00 8.32
CA PHE A 58 0.50 -6.90 9.61
C PHE A 58 0.09 -8.06 10.51
N ALA A 59 1.02 -8.54 11.31
CA ALA A 59 0.77 -9.70 12.18
C ALA A 59 -0.21 -9.37 13.31
N ASN A 60 -0.19 -8.13 13.80
CA ASN A 60 -0.99 -7.70 14.94
C ASN A 60 -1.22 -6.18 14.91
N GLU A 61 -2.04 -5.71 15.84
CA GLU A 61 -2.39 -4.29 15.93
C GLU A 61 -1.21 -3.41 16.32
N ASP A 62 -0.32 -3.88 17.18
CA ASP A 62 0.85 -3.11 17.59
C ASP A 62 1.78 -2.82 16.42
N ASP A 63 2.06 -3.83 15.60
CA ASP A 63 2.87 -3.67 14.39
C ASP A 63 2.23 -2.69 13.41
N LEU A 64 0.92 -2.77 13.26
CA LEU A 64 0.17 -1.84 12.42
C LEU A 64 0.31 -0.41 12.91
N ARG A 65 0.10 -0.17 14.21
CA ARG A 65 0.16 1.19 14.78
C ARG A 65 1.55 1.79 14.68
N GLU A 66 2.58 1.02 14.97
CA GLU A 66 3.97 1.49 14.84
C GLU A 66 4.30 1.83 13.39
N SER A 67 3.79 1.03 12.45
CA SER A 67 4.02 1.25 11.04
C SER A 67 3.24 2.46 10.50
N GLU A 68 2.03 2.71 10.99
CA GLU A 68 1.21 3.85 10.57
C GLU A 68 1.91 5.19 10.79
N ALA A 69 2.63 5.33 11.89
CA ALA A 69 3.37 6.56 12.17
C ALA A 69 4.38 6.88 11.07
N VAL A 70 5.05 5.86 10.54
CA VAL A 70 5.99 6.02 9.42
C VAL A 70 5.23 6.23 8.10
N LEU A 71 4.19 5.44 7.85
CA LEU A 71 3.43 5.49 6.60
C LEU A 71 2.70 6.82 6.39
N GLU A 72 2.20 7.42 7.48
CA GLU A 72 1.51 8.71 7.39
C GLU A 72 2.46 9.86 7.01
N GLU A 73 3.75 9.72 7.28
CA GLU A 73 4.76 10.71 6.90
C GLU A 73 5.21 10.57 5.45
N MET A 74 4.89 9.45 4.82
CA MET A 74 5.30 9.20 3.44
C MET A 74 4.35 9.88 2.47
N SER A 75 4.91 10.51 1.45
CA SER A 75 4.12 11.10 0.36
C SER A 75 3.94 10.08 -0.76
N PRO A 76 2.77 10.03 -1.40
CA PRO A 76 2.58 9.15 -2.56
C PRO A 76 3.45 9.63 -3.72
N PRO A 77 3.84 8.73 -4.64
CA PRO A 77 4.56 9.11 -5.85
C PRO A 77 3.74 10.11 -6.68
N GLU A 78 4.45 11.00 -7.39
CA GLU A 78 3.80 11.94 -8.28
C GLU A 78 3.01 11.20 -9.36
N GLY A 79 1.83 11.70 -9.68
CA GLY A 79 0.97 11.10 -10.71
C GLY A 79 0.02 10.02 -10.19
N MET A 80 0.11 9.65 -8.91
CA MET A 80 -0.81 8.69 -8.29
C MET A 80 -2.18 9.28 -7.96
N GLY A 81 -2.32 10.61 -8.01
CA GLY A 81 -3.55 11.26 -7.60
C GLY A 81 -3.59 11.52 -6.10
N GLN A 82 -4.79 11.50 -5.55
CA GLN A 82 -5.03 11.79 -4.13
C GLN A 82 -5.44 10.52 -3.39
N ARG A 83 -5.03 10.43 -2.12
CA ARG A 83 -5.49 9.37 -1.25
C ARG A 83 -6.99 9.54 -1.00
N ALA A 84 -7.77 8.57 -1.45
CA ALA A 84 -9.23 8.62 -1.34
C ALA A 84 -9.71 8.01 -0.03
N SER A 85 -9.07 6.94 0.45
CA SER A 85 -9.47 6.29 1.69
C SER A 85 -8.33 5.51 2.32
N VAL A 86 -8.41 5.32 3.64
CA VAL A 86 -7.57 4.40 4.41
C VAL A 86 -8.50 3.60 5.30
N GLY A 87 -8.41 2.28 5.23
CA GLY A 87 -9.18 1.40 6.08
C GLY A 87 -8.29 0.31 6.69
N VAL A 88 -8.70 -0.16 7.86
CA VAL A 88 -8.04 -1.29 8.52
C VAL A 88 -9.06 -2.40 8.68
N TYR A 89 -8.68 -3.59 8.26
CA TYR A 89 -9.57 -4.75 8.27
C TYR A 89 -8.89 -5.93 8.94
N GLU A 90 -9.67 -6.75 9.63
CA GLU A 90 -9.19 -8.05 10.07
C GLU A 90 -9.11 -8.97 8.86
N VAL A 91 -8.04 -9.75 8.77
CA VAL A 91 -7.95 -10.78 7.72
C VAL A 91 -8.79 -11.97 8.16
N GLY A 92 -10.01 -12.06 7.62
CA GLY A 92 -10.95 -13.13 7.95
C GLY A 92 -10.58 -14.45 7.31
N ALA A 93 -10.01 -14.41 6.11
CA ALA A 93 -9.52 -15.59 5.42
C ALA A 93 -8.44 -15.19 4.42
N ASP A 94 -7.42 -16.01 4.30
CA ASP A 94 -6.34 -15.81 3.33
C ASP A 94 -5.98 -17.17 2.76
N VAL A 95 -6.48 -17.44 1.56
CA VAL A 95 -6.30 -18.73 0.89
C VAL A 95 -5.40 -18.54 -0.33
N ARG A 96 -4.33 -19.31 -0.38
CA ARG A 96 -3.40 -19.31 -1.52
C ARG A 96 -3.62 -20.53 -2.38
N ALA A 97 -3.72 -20.33 -3.68
CA ALA A 97 -3.86 -21.42 -4.63
C ALA A 97 -2.50 -22.01 -5.02
#